data_d50ab08467acf420b5f354dda94982f3
#
_entry.id   d50ab08467acf420b5f354dda94982f3
#
_cell.length_a   1.000
_cell.length_b   1.000
_cell.length_c   1.000
_cell.angle_alpha   90.00
_cell.angle_beta   90.00
_cell.angle_gamma   90.00
#
_symmetry.space_group_name_H-M   'P 1'
#
loop_
_entity.id
_entity.type
_entity.pdbx_description
1 polymer ?
#
loop_
_entity_poly.entity_id
_entity_poly.type
_entity_poly.pdbx_seq_one_letter_code
_entity_poly.pdbx_strand_id
1 'polypeptide(L)'
;DVTIAPYSLLSVKGGKAEAVTPLHGVQWDRVVLDEAHEIRNKSSKLSKSVCRIQAGIRWIVTGTPVFNSMDDFVTLCRFLGIDKSLVQGMTKKIKDIYILRRTKDDLAKINERLRLPPCYFENVELDMYPDERQMYEFVFKEAQDTIKDTFKAATSLNYKNMVILECLLRARQCMIWPQMYLDGIAKKNETKPEQWVGRSHKMETLFEMIGGHPQEKTLIFCQFVGEMNYIQSQLECPTFRIDGSVSKEDRCTQLTNFKRAPPGSVFIIQIKSGGQGLNIQEATRVYIMAPAWNPATELQAIGRSHRTGQTRPVYV
;
A
#
# COMPACT_ATOMS: atom_id res chain seq x y z
N ASP A 1 -3.32 -13.58 30.61
CA ASP A 1 -4.37 -12.92 29.81
C ASP A 1 -3.72 -12.25 28.58
N VAL A 2 -4.47 -12.10 27.49
CA VAL A 2 -4.04 -11.44 26.26
C VAL A 2 -4.92 -10.22 26.02
N THR A 3 -4.29 -9.06 25.82
CA THR A 3 -4.98 -7.82 25.48
C THR A 3 -4.63 -7.42 24.05
N ILE A 4 -5.64 -7.19 23.20
CA ILE A 4 -5.47 -6.73 21.83
C ILE A 4 -5.89 -5.25 21.77
N ALA A 5 -5.00 -4.39 21.33
CA ALA A 5 -5.21 -2.95 21.25
C ALA A 5 -4.78 -2.39 19.89
N PRO A 6 -5.62 -1.62 19.18
CA PRO A 6 -5.22 -0.96 17.95
C PRO A 6 -4.30 0.23 18.23
N TYR A 7 -3.39 0.53 17.31
CA TYR A 7 -2.48 1.67 17.41
C TYR A 7 -3.18 3.02 17.61
N SER A 8 -4.43 3.15 17.15
CA SER A 8 -5.23 4.37 17.32
C SER A 8 -5.47 4.74 18.80
N LEU A 9 -5.49 3.77 19.70
CA LEU A 9 -5.59 4.01 21.15
C LEU A 9 -4.34 4.70 21.72
N LEU A 10 -3.18 4.52 21.08
CA LEU A 10 -1.91 5.12 21.48
C LEU A 10 -1.65 6.43 20.75
N SER A 11 -2.42 6.73 19.69
CA SER A 11 -2.35 7.95 18.90
C SER A 11 -3.43 8.95 19.35
N VAL A 12 -3.23 9.59 20.50
CA VAL A 12 -4.22 10.53 21.06
C VAL A 12 -4.35 11.77 20.16
N LYS A 13 -5.57 12.00 19.65
CA LYS A 13 -5.93 13.22 18.91
C LYS A 13 -6.04 14.41 19.87
N GLY A 14 -5.36 15.50 19.55
CA GLY A 14 -5.55 16.80 20.19
C GLY A 14 -5.09 16.86 21.64
N GLY A 15 -3.85 17.06 21.90
CA GLY A 15 -3.36 17.22 23.25
C GLY A 15 -1.84 17.11 23.33
N LYS A 16 -1.30 17.34 24.49
CA LYS A 16 0.12 17.31 24.81
C LYS A 16 0.73 15.97 24.37
N ALA A 17 1.96 15.99 23.91
CA ALA A 17 2.73 14.80 23.45
C ALA A 17 2.88 13.68 24.52
N GLU A 18 2.34 13.87 25.69
CA GLU A 18 2.47 13.04 26.90
C GLU A 18 1.17 12.37 27.33
N ALA A 19 0.17 12.27 26.45
CA ALA A 19 -1.08 11.61 26.83
C ALA A 19 -0.82 10.18 27.28
N VAL A 20 -1.14 9.90 28.52
CA VAL A 20 -1.04 8.56 29.13
C VAL A 20 -2.36 7.85 28.85
N THR A 21 -2.27 6.65 28.29
CA THR A 21 -3.41 5.74 28.11
C THR A 21 -3.37 4.67 29.21
N PRO A 22 -4.46 3.94 29.47
CA PRO A 22 -4.45 2.83 30.43
C PRO A 22 -3.34 1.80 30.16
N LEU A 23 -2.93 1.64 28.91
CA LEU A 23 -1.86 0.71 28.52
C LEU A 23 -0.48 1.09 29.08
N HIS A 24 -0.27 2.37 29.42
CA HIS A 24 0.99 2.85 30.03
C HIS A 24 1.05 2.64 31.53
N GLY A 25 -0.11 2.44 32.18
CA GLY A 25 -0.18 2.20 33.63
C GLY A 25 0.02 0.76 34.04
N VAL A 26 0.24 -0.16 33.08
CA VAL A 26 0.41 -1.58 33.31
C VAL A 26 1.84 -1.99 32.99
N GLN A 27 2.44 -2.78 33.87
CA GLN A 27 3.70 -3.50 33.58
C GLN A 27 3.32 -4.79 32.85
N TRP A 28 3.64 -4.85 31.55
CA TRP A 28 3.35 -6.01 30.71
C TRP A 28 4.49 -7.03 30.77
N ASP A 29 4.17 -8.32 30.80
CA ASP A 29 5.18 -9.37 30.63
C ASP A 29 5.76 -9.32 29.22
N ARG A 30 4.87 -9.15 28.22
CA ARG A 30 5.27 -9.08 26.81
C ARG A 30 4.42 -8.09 26.03
N VAL A 31 5.07 -7.31 25.17
CA VAL A 31 4.40 -6.47 24.17
C VAL A 31 4.86 -6.89 22.78
N VAL A 32 3.89 -7.19 21.92
CA VAL A 32 4.10 -7.54 20.52
C VAL A 32 3.51 -6.47 19.64
N LEU A 33 4.30 -5.87 18.76
CA LEU A 33 3.84 -4.91 17.76
C LEU A 33 3.68 -5.63 16.43
N ASP A 34 2.43 -5.78 15.99
CA ASP A 34 2.15 -6.25 14.63
C ASP A 34 2.18 -5.07 13.65
N GLU A 35 2.65 -5.30 12.41
CA GLU A 35 2.89 -4.27 11.40
C GLU A 35 3.66 -3.06 11.96
N ALA A 36 4.74 -3.34 12.69
CA ALA A 36 5.49 -2.34 13.45
C ALA A 36 6.10 -1.20 12.60
N HIS A 37 6.05 -1.29 11.27
CA HIS A 37 6.38 -0.15 10.40
C HIS A 37 5.49 1.09 10.67
N GLU A 38 4.35 0.94 11.34
CA GLU A 38 3.51 2.06 11.80
C GLU A 38 4.25 3.02 12.75
N ILE A 39 5.19 2.52 13.53
CA ILE A 39 5.99 3.36 14.46
C ILE A 39 7.32 3.84 13.89
N ARG A 40 7.61 3.62 12.59
CA ARG A 40 8.90 3.95 11.94
C ARG A 40 9.36 5.41 12.10
N ASN A 41 8.43 6.34 12.17
CA ASN A 41 8.77 7.75 12.36
C ASN A 41 8.99 8.05 13.86
N LYS A 42 10.26 8.21 14.25
CA LYS A 42 10.67 8.49 15.64
C LYS A 42 10.05 9.76 16.24
N SER A 43 9.71 10.74 15.40
CA SER A 43 9.12 12.01 15.84
C SER A 43 7.61 11.94 16.01
N SER A 44 6.94 10.91 15.46
CA SER A 44 5.50 10.76 15.55
C SER A 44 5.04 10.56 17.01
N LYS A 45 3.85 11.09 17.32
CA LYS A 45 3.21 10.89 18.63
C LYS A 45 3.02 9.41 18.93
N LEU A 46 2.64 8.62 17.92
CA LEU A 46 2.47 7.18 18.03
C LEU A 46 3.76 6.47 18.46
N SER A 47 4.88 6.72 17.74
CA SER A 47 6.17 6.10 18.05
C SER A 47 6.63 6.42 19.48
N LYS A 48 6.51 7.69 19.89
CA LYS A 48 6.84 8.11 21.25
C LYS A 48 5.96 7.44 22.30
N SER A 49 4.66 7.34 22.04
CA SER A 49 3.69 6.71 22.94
C SER A 49 3.97 5.22 23.09
N VAL A 50 4.16 4.50 21.99
CA VAL A 50 4.45 3.05 21.99
C VAL A 50 5.75 2.74 22.73
N CYS A 51 6.81 3.52 22.52
CA CYS A 51 8.09 3.31 23.22
C CYS A 51 8.02 3.52 24.74
N ARG A 52 6.98 4.18 25.26
CA ARG A 52 6.78 4.40 26.70
C ARG A 52 6.05 3.25 27.41
N ILE A 53 5.48 2.30 26.66
CA ILE A 53 4.84 1.13 27.25
C ILE A 53 5.90 0.31 28.00
N GLN A 54 5.62 -0.03 29.25
CA GLN A 54 6.50 -0.83 30.07
C GLN A 54 6.29 -2.32 29.81
N ALA A 55 7.36 -3.03 29.45
CA ALA A 55 7.30 -4.45 29.16
C ALA A 55 8.62 -5.16 29.50
N GLY A 56 8.52 -6.38 30.02
CA GLY A 56 9.67 -7.25 30.23
C GLY A 56 10.26 -7.77 28.94
N ILE A 57 9.40 -8.15 27.99
CA ILE A 57 9.79 -8.66 26.67
C ILE A 57 9.12 -7.82 25.58
N ARG A 58 9.86 -7.48 24.55
CA ARG A 58 9.37 -6.69 23.41
C ARG A 58 9.63 -7.42 22.11
N TRP A 59 8.59 -7.58 21.31
CA TRP A 59 8.65 -8.20 20.00
C TRP A 59 8.11 -7.26 18.93
N ILE A 60 8.66 -7.41 17.73
CA ILE A 60 8.24 -6.71 16.53
C ILE A 60 7.90 -7.75 15.47
N VAL A 61 6.73 -7.65 14.89
CA VAL A 61 6.31 -8.39 13.71
C VAL A 61 6.12 -7.39 12.57
N THR A 62 6.89 -7.54 11.50
CA THR A 62 6.79 -6.70 10.31
C THR A 62 7.39 -7.39 9.10
N GLY A 63 6.75 -7.29 7.95
CA GLY A 63 7.30 -7.71 6.67
C GLY A 63 8.35 -6.74 6.11
N THR A 64 8.45 -5.51 6.65
CA THR A 64 9.26 -4.41 6.13
C THR A 64 9.97 -3.66 7.25
N PRO A 65 11.05 -4.23 7.82
CA PRO A 65 11.80 -3.59 8.91
C PRO A 65 12.51 -2.30 8.47
N VAL A 66 12.81 -2.15 7.18
CA VAL A 66 13.30 -0.92 6.56
C VAL A 66 12.30 -0.54 5.47
N PHE A 67 11.58 0.55 5.65
CA PHE A 67 10.54 1.00 4.71
C PHE A 67 11.09 2.06 3.75
N ASN A 68 11.69 3.14 4.26
CA ASN A 68 12.26 4.22 3.46
C ASN A 68 13.75 4.45 3.73
N SER A 69 14.19 4.25 4.97
CA SER A 69 15.56 4.57 5.38
C SER A 69 16.03 3.71 6.55
N MET A 70 17.35 3.75 6.80
CA MET A 70 17.93 3.10 8.00
C MET A 70 17.43 3.72 9.31
N ASP A 71 16.96 4.96 9.30
CA ASP A 71 16.34 5.57 10.49
C ASP A 71 15.05 4.87 10.92
N ASP A 72 14.31 4.26 9.97
CA ASP A 72 13.15 3.42 10.27
C ASP A 72 13.58 2.22 11.12
N PHE A 73 14.67 1.54 10.71
CA PHE A 73 15.22 0.39 11.44
C PHE A 73 15.73 0.79 12.83
N VAL A 74 16.44 1.92 12.92
CA VAL A 74 16.88 2.46 14.21
C VAL A 74 15.70 2.72 15.15
N THR A 75 14.58 3.22 14.62
CA THR A 75 13.38 3.48 15.42
C THR A 75 12.76 2.18 15.96
N LEU A 76 12.72 1.13 15.15
CA LEU A 76 12.27 -0.19 15.58
C LEU A 76 13.21 -0.79 16.64
N CYS A 77 14.52 -0.69 16.44
CA CYS A 77 15.52 -1.13 17.41
C CYS A 77 15.39 -0.40 18.75
N ARG A 78 15.07 0.89 18.72
CA ARG A 78 14.80 1.68 19.94
C ARG A 78 13.63 1.12 20.74
N PHE A 79 12.57 0.67 20.09
CA PHE A 79 11.46 0.00 20.80
C PHE A 79 11.93 -1.29 21.48
N LEU A 80 12.85 -2.04 20.88
CA LEU A 80 13.45 -3.23 21.46
C LEU A 80 14.45 -2.93 22.59
N GLY A 81 14.74 -1.65 22.86
CA GLY A 81 15.74 -1.23 23.86
C GLY A 81 17.18 -1.25 23.35
N ILE A 82 17.38 -1.39 22.03
CA ILE A 82 18.74 -1.38 21.43
C ILE A 82 19.15 0.05 21.15
N ASP A 83 20.31 0.46 21.68
CA ASP A 83 20.84 1.82 21.50
C ASP A 83 21.17 2.13 20.04
N LYS A 84 20.96 3.39 19.65
CA LYS A 84 21.23 3.86 18.28
C LYS A 84 22.69 3.69 17.87
N SER A 85 23.64 3.91 18.78
CA SER A 85 25.08 3.78 18.52
C SER A 85 25.46 2.35 18.17
N LEU A 86 24.86 1.38 18.85
CA LEU A 86 25.04 -0.04 18.56
C LEU A 86 24.46 -0.41 17.20
N VAL A 87 23.28 0.13 16.86
CA VAL A 87 22.65 -0.14 15.55
C VAL A 87 23.52 0.38 14.42
N GLN A 88 24.06 1.59 14.53
CA GLN A 88 24.90 2.20 13.51
C GLN A 88 26.27 1.51 13.37
N GLY A 89 26.88 1.10 14.48
CA GLY A 89 28.19 0.43 14.48
C GLY A 89 28.15 -1.05 14.13
N MET A 90 27.04 -1.74 14.41
CA MET A 90 26.94 -3.20 14.33
C MET A 90 25.68 -3.70 13.62
N THR A 91 25.18 -2.99 12.61
CA THR A 91 23.91 -3.30 11.92
C THR A 91 23.80 -4.77 11.48
N LYS A 92 24.88 -5.34 10.93
CA LYS A 92 24.88 -6.74 10.48
C LYS A 92 24.69 -7.69 11.66
N LYS A 93 25.48 -7.53 12.72
CA LYS A 93 25.37 -8.38 13.94
C LYS A 93 23.98 -8.27 14.56
N ILE A 94 23.40 -7.08 14.62
CA ILE A 94 22.04 -6.88 15.16
C ILE A 94 21.02 -7.61 14.32
N LYS A 95 21.13 -7.56 12.98
CA LYS A 95 20.25 -8.33 12.10
C LYS A 95 20.37 -9.82 12.33
N ASP A 96 21.58 -10.33 12.47
CA ASP A 96 21.84 -11.75 12.66
C ASP A 96 21.32 -12.29 14.01
N ILE A 97 21.37 -11.46 15.07
CA ILE A 97 20.98 -11.85 16.44
C ILE A 97 19.47 -11.63 16.70
N TYR A 98 18.92 -10.50 16.25
CA TYR A 98 17.58 -10.05 16.67
C TYR A 98 16.50 -10.22 15.59
N ILE A 99 16.86 -10.57 14.33
CA ILE A 99 15.88 -10.74 13.26
C ILE A 99 15.74 -12.20 12.89
N LEU A 100 14.55 -12.74 13.10
CA LEU A 100 14.15 -14.03 12.56
C LEU A 100 13.34 -13.79 11.27
N ARG A 101 13.90 -14.16 10.13
CA ARG A 101 13.22 -14.14 8.83
C ARG A 101 13.05 -15.54 8.29
N ARG A 102 11.83 -15.85 7.85
CA ARG A 102 11.51 -17.07 7.11
C ARG A 102 10.80 -16.69 5.83
N THR A 103 11.31 -17.17 4.70
CA THR A 103 10.60 -17.06 3.41
C THR A 103 9.57 -18.18 3.29
N LYS A 104 8.66 -18.05 2.32
CA LYS A 104 7.70 -19.12 2.03
C LYS A 104 8.41 -20.41 1.61
N ASP A 105 9.52 -20.29 0.88
CA ASP A 105 10.35 -21.44 0.46
C ASP A 105 11.05 -22.10 1.66
N ASP A 106 11.52 -21.32 2.63
CA ASP A 106 12.10 -21.86 3.85
C ASP A 106 11.07 -22.66 4.65
N LEU A 107 9.83 -22.16 4.72
CA LEU A 107 8.74 -22.86 5.38
C LEU A 107 8.36 -24.15 4.65
N ALA A 108 8.35 -24.15 3.32
CA ALA A 108 8.09 -25.32 2.49
C ALA A 108 9.15 -26.42 2.68
N LYS A 109 10.42 -26.06 2.92
CA LYS A 109 11.49 -27.01 3.24
C LYS A 109 11.32 -27.66 4.62
N ILE A 110 10.75 -26.92 5.58
CA ILE A 110 10.51 -27.42 6.93
C ILE A 110 9.25 -28.29 6.97
N ASN A 111 8.22 -27.90 6.25
CA ASN A 111 6.96 -28.62 6.20
C ASN A 111 6.33 -28.47 4.81
N GLU A 112 6.30 -29.54 4.04
CA GLU A 112 5.78 -29.55 2.67
C GLU A 112 4.28 -29.13 2.59
N ARG A 113 3.50 -29.35 3.65
CA ARG A 113 2.11 -28.89 3.73
C ARG A 113 1.96 -27.36 3.69
N LEU A 114 3.04 -26.63 3.97
CA LEU A 114 3.09 -25.16 3.88
C LEU A 114 3.52 -24.66 2.50
N ARG A 115 3.81 -25.58 1.57
CA ARG A 115 4.14 -25.24 0.20
C ARG A 115 2.97 -24.58 -0.48
N LEU A 116 3.20 -23.40 -1.04
CA LEU A 116 2.20 -22.68 -1.80
C LEU A 116 2.25 -23.10 -3.29
N PRO A 117 1.12 -23.04 -3.99
CA PRO A 117 1.12 -23.10 -5.46
C PRO A 117 2.02 -22.02 -6.06
N PRO A 118 2.45 -22.18 -7.32
CA PRO A 118 3.27 -21.18 -8.00
C PRO A 118 2.61 -19.81 -8.02
N CYS A 119 3.44 -18.75 -7.96
CA CYS A 119 3.04 -17.37 -8.20
C CYS A 119 3.82 -16.88 -9.42
N TYR A 120 3.12 -16.60 -10.50
CA TYR A 120 3.70 -16.13 -11.75
C TYR A 120 3.59 -14.63 -11.83
N PHE A 121 4.67 -13.97 -12.23
CA PHE A 121 4.75 -12.52 -12.39
C PHE A 121 4.95 -12.18 -13.86
N GLU A 122 4.14 -11.27 -14.36
CA GLU A 122 4.24 -10.76 -15.71
C GLU A 122 4.16 -9.23 -15.68
N ASN A 123 5.13 -8.59 -16.34
CA ASN A 123 5.09 -7.16 -16.58
C ASN A 123 4.54 -6.93 -17.99
N VAL A 124 3.37 -6.31 -18.06
CA VAL A 124 2.75 -5.93 -19.34
C VAL A 124 3.23 -4.55 -19.72
N GLU A 125 4.13 -4.48 -20.68
CA GLU A 125 4.63 -3.22 -21.23
C GLU A 125 3.70 -2.73 -22.34
N LEU A 126 3.25 -1.48 -22.24
CA LEU A 126 2.27 -0.91 -23.15
C LEU A 126 2.77 0.42 -23.70
N ASP A 127 2.69 0.57 -25.01
CA ASP A 127 2.86 1.86 -25.66
C ASP A 127 1.58 2.70 -25.54
N MET A 128 1.74 3.98 -25.24
CA MET A 128 0.60 4.90 -25.23
C MET A 128 0.03 5.09 -26.64
N TYR A 129 -1.29 5.18 -26.74
CA TYR A 129 -1.89 5.67 -27.98
C TYR A 129 -1.44 7.10 -28.29
N PRO A 130 -1.50 7.56 -29.55
CA PRO A 130 -0.99 8.89 -29.92
C PRO A 130 -1.59 10.04 -29.12
N ASP A 131 -2.88 9.99 -28.83
CA ASP A 131 -3.60 10.98 -28.03
C ASP A 131 -3.22 10.94 -26.53
N GLU A 132 -3.08 9.73 -25.95
CA GLU A 132 -2.55 9.57 -24.59
C GLU A 132 -1.13 10.12 -24.48
N ARG A 133 -0.27 9.82 -25.47
CA ARG A 133 1.12 10.29 -25.51
C ARG A 133 1.18 11.80 -25.58
N GLN A 134 0.39 12.41 -26.48
CA GLN A 134 0.31 13.86 -26.59
C GLN A 134 -0.11 14.52 -25.27
N MET A 135 -1.12 13.96 -24.62
CA MET A 135 -1.58 14.45 -23.31
C MET A 135 -0.51 14.28 -22.24
N TYR A 136 0.15 13.14 -22.20
CA TYR A 136 1.24 12.89 -21.25
C TYR A 136 2.43 13.84 -21.45
N GLU A 137 2.84 14.07 -22.71
CA GLU A 137 3.93 15.00 -23.05
C GLU A 137 3.58 16.44 -22.64
N PHE A 138 2.33 16.86 -22.84
CA PHE A 138 1.84 18.14 -22.34
C PHE A 138 1.97 18.24 -20.81
N VAL A 139 1.43 17.25 -20.07
CA VAL A 139 1.50 17.20 -18.61
C VAL A 139 2.94 17.17 -18.10
N PHE A 140 3.81 16.43 -18.78
CA PHE A 140 5.21 16.34 -18.42
C PHE A 140 5.96 17.67 -18.63
N LYS A 141 5.68 18.36 -19.72
CA LYS A 141 6.24 19.69 -20.01
C LYS A 141 5.77 20.73 -18.99
N GLU A 142 4.48 20.78 -18.67
CA GLU A 142 3.94 21.64 -17.61
C GLU A 142 4.61 21.38 -16.26
N ALA A 143 4.80 20.10 -15.92
CA ALA A 143 5.51 19.70 -14.71
C ALA A 143 6.95 20.22 -14.69
N GLN A 144 7.69 20.06 -15.81
CA GLN A 144 9.06 20.56 -15.91
C GLN A 144 9.14 22.09 -15.73
N ASP A 145 8.25 22.83 -16.35
CA ASP A 145 8.24 24.29 -16.27
C ASP A 145 7.86 24.76 -14.86
N THR A 146 6.84 24.13 -14.25
CA THR A 146 6.46 24.39 -12.86
C THR A 146 7.62 24.14 -11.89
N ILE A 147 8.36 23.04 -12.05
CA ILE A 147 9.51 22.71 -11.22
C ILE A 147 10.60 23.76 -11.42
N LYS A 148 10.97 24.10 -12.67
CA LYS A 148 11.99 25.12 -12.98
C LYS A 148 11.68 26.47 -12.32
N ASP A 149 10.43 26.94 -12.45
CA ASP A 149 10.03 28.23 -11.89
C ASP A 149 9.98 28.20 -10.36
N THR A 150 9.54 27.09 -9.76
CA THR A 150 9.60 26.88 -8.31
C THR A 150 11.04 26.94 -7.81
N PHE A 151 11.99 26.35 -8.53
CA PHE A 151 13.39 26.36 -8.11
C PHE A 151 14.04 27.75 -8.21
N LYS A 152 13.58 28.60 -9.15
CA LYS A 152 14.01 30.00 -9.25
C LYS A 152 13.43 30.87 -8.13
N ALA A 153 12.14 30.70 -7.82
CA ALA A 153 11.40 31.59 -6.93
C ALA A 153 11.45 31.19 -5.44
N ALA A 154 11.46 29.88 -5.13
CA ALA A 154 11.33 29.41 -3.75
C ALA A 154 12.68 29.16 -3.09
N THR A 155 12.77 29.56 -1.81
CA THR A 155 13.94 29.30 -0.95
C THR A 155 13.80 28.02 -0.11
N SER A 156 12.56 27.62 0.24
CA SER A 156 12.29 26.46 1.08
C SER A 156 12.42 25.15 0.31
N LEU A 157 13.31 24.27 0.78
CA LEU A 157 13.48 22.92 0.23
C LEU A 157 12.21 22.07 0.38
N ASN A 158 11.51 22.22 1.50
CA ASN A 158 10.26 21.47 1.74
C ASN A 158 9.18 21.83 0.72
N TYR A 159 9.07 23.12 0.35
CA TYR A 159 8.13 23.55 -0.67
C TYR A 159 8.51 23.01 -2.06
N LYS A 160 9.79 23.05 -2.42
CA LYS A 160 10.30 22.46 -3.68
C LYS A 160 9.96 20.96 -3.77
N ASN A 161 10.22 20.21 -2.72
CA ASN A 161 9.91 18.78 -2.67
C ASN A 161 8.40 18.52 -2.81
N MET A 162 7.56 19.35 -2.18
CA MET A 162 6.10 19.21 -2.29
C MET A 162 5.63 19.43 -3.74
N VAL A 163 6.15 20.45 -4.44
CA VAL A 163 5.81 20.71 -5.84
C VAL A 163 6.26 19.56 -6.74
N ILE A 164 7.48 19.06 -6.57
CA ILE A 164 7.96 17.88 -7.33
C ILE A 164 7.03 16.70 -7.15
N LEU A 165 6.63 16.40 -5.90
CA LEU A 165 5.74 15.28 -5.61
C LEU A 165 4.35 15.47 -6.22
N GLU A 166 3.81 16.70 -6.22
CA GLU A 166 2.54 17.02 -6.89
C GLU A 166 2.65 16.80 -8.41
N CYS A 167 3.70 17.32 -9.05
CA CYS A 167 3.95 17.11 -10.47
C CYS A 167 4.05 15.63 -10.85
N LEU A 168 4.83 14.86 -10.09
CA LEU A 168 4.94 13.40 -10.30
C LEU A 168 3.60 12.69 -10.10
N LEU A 169 2.81 13.11 -9.12
CA LEU A 169 1.48 12.56 -8.88
C LEU A 169 0.57 12.79 -10.08
N ARG A 170 0.56 14.01 -10.65
CA ARG A 170 -0.23 14.36 -11.82
C ARG A 170 0.18 13.57 -13.06
N ALA A 171 1.49 13.46 -13.31
CA ALA A 171 2.00 12.65 -14.41
C ALA A 171 1.59 11.17 -14.26
N ARG A 172 1.67 10.60 -13.05
CA ARG A 172 1.20 9.23 -12.77
C ARG A 172 -0.30 9.06 -12.99
N GLN A 173 -1.12 10.04 -12.61
CA GLN A 173 -2.56 10.03 -12.86
C GLN A 173 -2.85 10.00 -14.36
N CYS A 174 -2.18 10.86 -15.14
CA CYS A 174 -2.30 10.90 -16.59
C CYS A 174 -1.91 9.57 -17.26
N MET A 175 -0.80 8.94 -16.82
CA MET A 175 -0.34 7.63 -17.32
C MET A 175 -1.31 6.48 -17.04
N ILE A 176 -2.10 6.54 -15.99
CA ILE A 176 -3.08 5.50 -15.67
C ILE A 176 -4.34 5.73 -16.49
N TRP A 177 -4.88 6.94 -16.44
CA TRP A 177 -6.04 7.36 -17.18
C TRP A 177 -6.08 8.90 -17.25
N PRO A 178 -5.99 9.51 -18.46
CA PRO A 178 -5.87 10.97 -18.62
C PRO A 178 -6.98 11.79 -17.95
N GLN A 179 -8.20 11.27 -17.86
CA GLN A 179 -9.30 11.96 -17.16
C GLN A 179 -8.96 12.30 -15.72
N MET A 180 -8.18 11.46 -15.00
CA MET A 180 -7.81 11.78 -13.63
C MET A 180 -6.93 13.02 -13.49
N TYR A 181 -6.13 13.33 -14.51
CA TYR A 181 -5.38 14.58 -14.56
C TYR A 181 -6.34 15.76 -14.77
N LEU A 182 -7.26 15.66 -15.75
CA LEU A 182 -8.25 16.69 -16.04
C LEU A 182 -9.13 16.98 -14.82
N ASP A 183 -9.63 15.96 -14.15
CA ASP A 183 -10.40 16.10 -12.90
C ASP A 183 -9.59 16.80 -11.80
N GLY A 184 -8.31 16.46 -11.71
CA GLY A 184 -7.41 17.03 -10.73
C GLY A 184 -7.12 18.53 -10.96
N ILE A 185 -6.95 18.94 -12.20
CA ILE A 185 -6.76 20.34 -12.57
C ILE A 185 -8.06 21.13 -12.38
N ALA A 186 -9.18 20.59 -12.83
CA ALA A 186 -10.48 21.23 -12.65
C ALA A 186 -10.80 21.48 -11.18
N LYS A 187 -10.52 20.49 -10.32
CA LYS A 187 -10.69 20.63 -8.87
C LYS A 187 -9.78 21.73 -8.27
N LYS A 188 -8.53 21.84 -8.76
CA LYS A 188 -7.59 22.86 -8.30
C LYS A 188 -8.04 24.26 -8.70
N ASN A 189 -8.62 24.40 -9.89
CA ASN A 189 -9.05 25.68 -10.48
C ASN A 189 -10.51 25.99 -10.18
N GLU A 190 -11.23 25.14 -9.43
CA GLU A 190 -12.66 25.27 -9.12
C GLU A 190 -13.54 25.37 -10.37
N THR A 191 -13.15 24.63 -11.43
CA THR A 191 -13.86 24.58 -12.73
C THR A 191 -14.49 23.20 -12.93
N LYS A 192 -15.31 23.09 -14.01
CA LYS A 192 -15.77 21.77 -14.45
C LYS A 192 -14.66 21.06 -15.22
N PRO A 193 -14.49 19.74 -14.99
CA PRO A 193 -13.48 18.99 -15.71
C PRO A 193 -13.86 18.83 -17.19
N GLU A 194 -12.86 18.98 -18.04
CA GLU A 194 -12.97 18.57 -19.44
C GLU A 194 -13.07 17.05 -19.50
N GLN A 195 -13.81 16.55 -20.50
CA GLN A 195 -13.96 15.11 -20.68
C GLN A 195 -12.86 14.59 -21.58
N TRP A 196 -12.15 13.57 -21.12
CA TRP A 196 -11.24 12.81 -21.95
C TRP A 196 -12.03 11.98 -22.96
N VAL A 197 -11.84 12.27 -24.23
CA VAL A 197 -12.53 11.57 -25.35
C VAL A 197 -11.62 10.58 -26.08
N GLY A 198 -10.33 10.52 -25.69
CA GLY A 198 -9.37 9.59 -26.24
C GLY A 198 -9.45 8.20 -25.62
N ARG A 199 -8.70 7.28 -26.18
CA ARG A 199 -8.56 5.91 -25.66
C ARG A 199 -7.58 5.84 -24.51
N SER A 200 -7.59 4.73 -23.78
CA SER A 200 -6.56 4.40 -22.78
C SER A 200 -6.10 2.96 -22.96
N HIS A 201 -4.88 2.79 -23.45
CA HIS A 201 -4.32 1.46 -23.74
C HIS A 201 -4.26 0.62 -22.47
N LYS A 202 -3.88 1.21 -21.35
CA LYS A 202 -3.83 0.51 -20.05
C LYS A 202 -5.20 0.00 -19.61
N MET A 203 -6.24 0.80 -19.75
CA MET A 203 -7.59 0.42 -19.33
C MET A 203 -8.18 -0.62 -20.27
N GLU A 204 -7.98 -0.46 -21.58
CA GLU A 204 -8.44 -1.44 -22.58
C GLU A 204 -7.77 -2.79 -22.35
N THR A 205 -6.44 -2.83 -22.21
CA THR A 205 -5.71 -4.07 -21.92
C THR A 205 -6.18 -4.73 -20.62
N LEU A 206 -6.45 -3.94 -19.56
CA LEU A 206 -7.00 -4.49 -18.32
C LEU A 206 -8.32 -5.22 -18.58
N PHE A 207 -9.25 -4.60 -19.31
CA PHE A 207 -10.56 -5.20 -19.60
C PHE A 207 -10.45 -6.42 -20.51
N GLU A 208 -9.58 -6.39 -21.50
CA GLU A 208 -9.28 -7.55 -22.35
C GLU A 208 -8.73 -8.73 -21.53
N MET A 209 -7.77 -8.46 -20.64
CA MET A 209 -7.18 -9.49 -19.78
C MET A 209 -8.21 -10.06 -18.79
N ILE A 210 -9.12 -9.26 -18.24
CA ILE A 210 -10.20 -9.75 -17.38
C ILE A 210 -11.17 -10.60 -18.20
N GLY A 211 -11.57 -10.14 -19.39
CA GLY A 211 -12.45 -10.86 -20.31
C GLY A 211 -11.88 -12.18 -20.81
N GLY A 212 -10.55 -12.27 -20.93
CA GLY A 212 -9.84 -13.50 -21.29
C GLY A 212 -9.90 -14.61 -20.22
N HIS A 213 -10.28 -14.27 -18.97
CA HIS A 213 -10.32 -15.22 -17.85
C HIS A 213 -11.67 -15.23 -17.10
N PRO A 214 -12.79 -15.48 -17.78
CA PRO A 214 -14.15 -15.33 -17.20
C PRO A 214 -14.46 -16.34 -16.08
N GLN A 215 -13.66 -17.38 -15.93
CA GLN A 215 -13.82 -18.39 -14.88
C GLN A 215 -12.95 -18.15 -13.64
N GLU A 216 -12.15 -17.09 -13.64
CA GLU A 216 -11.26 -16.78 -12.53
C GLU A 216 -11.72 -15.52 -11.81
N LYS A 217 -11.60 -15.55 -10.48
CA LYS A 217 -11.83 -14.35 -9.67
C LYS A 217 -10.60 -13.46 -9.71
N THR A 218 -10.84 -12.17 -9.84
CA THR A 218 -9.81 -11.17 -10.08
C THR A 218 -9.70 -10.17 -8.93
N LEU A 219 -8.46 -9.82 -8.55
CA LEU A 219 -8.13 -8.66 -7.71
C LEU A 219 -7.50 -7.57 -8.57
N ILE A 220 -7.94 -6.33 -8.38
CA ILE A 220 -7.34 -5.15 -9.00
C ILE A 220 -6.87 -4.22 -7.90
N PHE A 221 -5.57 -3.98 -7.82
CA PHE A 221 -4.99 -3.02 -6.90
C PHE A 221 -4.79 -1.67 -7.59
N CYS A 222 -5.53 -0.69 -7.13
CA CYS A 222 -5.55 0.68 -7.63
C CYS A 222 -4.84 1.65 -6.68
N GLN A 223 -4.28 2.71 -7.22
CA GLN A 223 -3.69 3.81 -6.44
C GLN A 223 -4.73 4.88 -6.11
N PHE A 224 -5.64 5.17 -7.04
CA PHE A 224 -6.54 6.32 -6.99
C PHE A 224 -8.01 5.90 -7.02
N VAL A 225 -8.84 6.70 -6.34
CA VAL A 225 -10.31 6.49 -6.33
C VAL A 225 -10.93 6.72 -7.71
N GLY A 226 -10.43 7.70 -8.48
CA GLY A 226 -10.91 7.98 -9.86
C GLY A 226 -10.70 6.77 -10.78
N GLU A 227 -9.55 6.13 -10.72
CA GLU A 227 -9.24 4.88 -11.42
C GLU A 227 -10.24 3.77 -11.05
N MET A 228 -10.51 3.58 -9.75
CA MET A 228 -11.48 2.59 -9.27
C MET A 228 -12.90 2.87 -9.77
N ASN A 229 -13.31 4.15 -9.78
CA ASN A 229 -14.63 4.55 -10.28
C ASN A 229 -14.79 4.18 -11.75
N TYR A 230 -13.78 4.49 -12.56
CA TYR A 230 -13.81 4.20 -13.98
C TYR A 230 -13.85 2.69 -14.24
N ILE A 231 -12.94 1.93 -13.63
CA ILE A 231 -12.90 0.48 -13.78
C ILE A 231 -14.25 -0.13 -13.39
N GLN A 232 -14.81 0.27 -12.26
CA GLN A 232 -16.09 -0.24 -11.79
C GLN A 232 -17.25 0.09 -12.74
N SER A 233 -17.24 1.26 -13.37
CA SER A 233 -18.30 1.67 -14.32
C SER A 233 -18.28 0.90 -15.64
N GLN A 234 -17.13 0.33 -16.01
CA GLN A 234 -16.95 -0.40 -17.28
C GLN A 234 -17.14 -1.92 -17.14
N LEU A 235 -17.13 -2.44 -15.92
CA LEU A 235 -17.28 -3.89 -15.69
C LEU A 235 -18.76 -4.28 -15.58
N GLU A 236 -19.17 -5.24 -16.39
CA GLU A 236 -20.53 -5.82 -16.36
C GLU A 236 -20.65 -6.99 -15.36
N CYS A 237 -19.52 -7.51 -14.86
CA CYS A 237 -19.49 -8.61 -13.92
C CYS A 237 -19.71 -8.14 -12.47
N PRO A 238 -20.06 -9.06 -11.54
CA PRO A 238 -20.16 -8.73 -10.12
C PRO A 238 -18.85 -8.12 -9.60
N THR A 239 -18.92 -6.86 -9.17
CA THR A 239 -17.77 -6.08 -8.75
C THR A 239 -17.91 -5.63 -7.31
N PHE A 240 -16.87 -5.84 -6.53
CA PHE A 240 -16.73 -5.48 -5.11
C PHE A 240 -15.62 -4.46 -4.94
N ARG A 241 -15.68 -3.66 -3.87
CA ARG A 241 -14.75 -2.55 -3.71
C ARG A 241 -14.39 -2.27 -2.26
N ILE A 242 -13.11 -1.97 -2.02
CA ILE A 242 -12.61 -1.41 -0.76
C ILE A 242 -11.67 -0.25 -1.05
N ASP A 243 -12.01 0.92 -0.51
CA ASP A 243 -11.16 2.11 -0.46
C ASP A 243 -11.14 2.73 0.94
N GLY A 244 -10.58 3.93 1.07
CA GLY A 244 -10.44 4.61 2.36
C GLY A 244 -11.76 5.07 2.99
N SER A 245 -12.85 5.16 2.23
CA SER A 245 -14.17 5.59 2.69
C SER A 245 -15.02 4.45 3.25
N VAL A 246 -14.67 3.20 2.92
CA VAL A 246 -15.45 2.01 3.30
C VAL A 246 -15.25 1.70 4.79
N SER A 247 -16.34 1.57 5.54
CA SER A 247 -16.33 1.23 6.97
C SER A 247 -15.74 -0.16 7.23
N LYS A 248 -15.38 -0.47 8.49
CA LYS A 248 -14.86 -1.81 8.84
C LYS A 248 -15.89 -2.90 8.63
N GLU A 249 -17.13 -2.62 8.99
CA GLU A 249 -18.26 -3.52 8.82
C GLU A 249 -18.54 -3.80 7.36
N ASP A 250 -18.57 -2.76 6.53
CA ASP A 250 -18.76 -2.89 5.09
C ASP A 250 -17.61 -3.64 4.41
N ARG A 251 -16.36 -3.47 4.88
CA ARG A 251 -15.21 -4.24 4.36
C ARG A 251 -15.41 -5.74 4.56
N CYS A 252 -15.89 -6.15 5.75
CA CYS A 252 -16.20 -7.56 6.01
C CYS A 252 -17.32 -8.07 5.10
N THR A 253 -18.34 -7.26 4.89
CA THR A 253 -19.46 -7.57 4.00
C THR A 253 -19.00 -7.71 2.54
N GLN A 254 -18.24 -6.75 2.02
CA GLN A 254 -17.68 -6.80 0.66
C GLN A 254 -16.82 -8.07 0.47
N LEU A 255 -15.95 -8.37 1.43
CA LEU A 255 -15.11 -9.56 1.38
C LEU A 255 -15.95 -10.86 1.38
N THR A 256 -16.94 -10.94 2.26
CA THR A 256 -17.82 -12.12 2.36
C THR A 256 -18.63 -12.34 1.08
N ASN A 257 -19.16 -11.25 0.52
CA ASN A 257 -19.93 -11.29 -0.72
C ASN A 257 -19.04 -11.70 -1.91
N PHE A 258 -17.82 -11.16 -2.01
CA PHE A 258 -16.86 -11.59 -3.03
C PHE A 258 -16.51 -13.07 -2.93
N LYS A 259 -16.32 -13.60 -1.72
CA LYS A 259 -16.04 -15.02 -1.52
C LYS A 259 -17.16 -15.92 -2.05
N ARG A 260 -18.42 -15.49 -1.88
CA ARG A 260 -19.62 -16.23 -2.34
C ARG A 260 -20.00 -15.94 -3.79
N ALA A 261 -19.44 -14.90 -4.39
CA ALA A 261 -19.75 -14.49 -5.75
C ALA A 261 -19.35 -15.56 -6.79
N PRO A 262 -19.95 -15.58 -7.98
CA PRO A 262 -19.60 -16.53 -9.04
C PRO A 262 -18.17 -16.32 -9.56
N PRO A 263 -17.62 -17.28 -10.32
CA PRO A 263 -16.43 -17.07 -11.13
C PRO A 263 -16.57 -15.81 -12.01
N GLY A 264 -15.43 -15.21 -12.39
CA GLY A 264 -15.41 -13.96 -13.15
C GLY A 264 -15.65 -12.69 -12.33
N SER A 265 -15.99 -12.82 -11.03
CA SER A 265 -16.16 -11.65 -10.17
C SER A 265 -14.85 -10.90 -9.93
N VAL A 266 -14.95 -9.57 -9.81
CA VAL A 266 -13.81 -8.66 -9.64
C VAL A 266 -13.85 -7.98 -8.27
N PHE A 267 -12.70 -7.86 -7.62
CA PHE A 267 -12.53 -7.10 -6.39
C PHE A 267 -11.52 -5.98 -6.60
N ILE A 268 -11.97 -4.75 -6.53
CA ILE A 268 -11.13 -3.55 -6.70
C ILE A 268 -10.74 -3.03 -5.33
N ILE A 269 -9.44 -2.89 -5.09
CA ILE A 269 -8.92 -2.51 -3.78
C ILE A 269 -7.94 -1.36 -3.93
N GLN A 270 -8.17 -0.28 -3.19
CA GLN A 270 -7.16 0.75 -3.07
C GLN A 270 -5.96 0.21 -2.29
N ILE A 271 -4.77 0.23 -2.89
CA ILE A 271 -3.58 -0.46 -2.37
C ILE A 271 -3.23 -0.04 -0.93
N LYS A 272 -3.42 1.24 -0.58
CA LYS A 272 -3.21 1.76 0.78
C LYS A 272 -4.24 1.26 1.79
N SER A 273 -5.48 1.01 1.33
CA SER A 273 -6.59 0.55 2.18
C SER A 273 -6.64 -0.98 2.30
N GLY A 274 -6.09 -1.69 1.33
CA GLY A 274 -6.00 -3.15 1.29
C GLY A 274 -4.86 -3.74 2.13
N GLY A 275 -3.99 -2.89 2.70
CA GLY A 275 -2.84 -3.30 3.50
C GLY A 275 -3.18 -4.01 4.82
N GLN A 276 -4.43 -3.98 5.30
CA GLN A 276 -4.79 -4.49 6.62
C GLN A 276 -5.53 -5.84 6.54
N GLY A 277 -4.80 -6.94 6.72
CA GLY A 277 -5.33 -8.23 7.19
C GLY A 277 -6.33 -8.98 6.29
N LEU A 278 -6.66 -8.48 5.09
CA LEU A 278 -7.62 -9.13 4.20
C LEU A 278 -7.09 -10.49 3.73
N ASN A 279 -7.98 -11.49 3.69
CA ASN A 279 -7.71 -12.81 3.16
C ASN A 279 -8.59 -13.05 1.92
N ILE A 280 -7.97 -13.08 0.73
CA ILE A 280 -8.66 -13.10 -0.57
C ILE A 280 -8.06 -14.22 -1.44
N GLN A 281 -8.00 -15.43 -0.90
CA GLN A 281 -7.44 -16.60 -1.57
C GLN A 281 -8.30 -17.10 -2.74
N GLU A 282 -9.55 -16.66 -2.80
CA GLU A 282 -10.47 -17.00 -3.87
C GLU A 282 -10.05 -16.43 -5.23
N ALA A 283 -9.27 -15.34 -5.23
CA ALA A 283 -8.75 -14.74 -6.45
C ALA A 283 -7.45 -15.40 -6.88
N THR A 284 -7.33 -15.67 -8.17
CA THR A 284 -6.14 -16.23 -8.81
C THR A 284 -5.50 -15.27 -9.80
N ARG A 285 -6.22 -14.23 -10.25
CA ARG A 285 -5.70 -13.14 -11.07
C ARG A 285 -5.53 -11.89 -10.22
N VAL A 286 -4.35 -11.27 -10.30
CA VAL A 286 -4.01 -10.06 -9.54
C VAL A 286 -3.42 -9.03 -10.50
N TYR A 287 -4.08 -7.89 -10.65
CA TYR A 287 -3.60 -6.78 -11.46
C TYR A 287 -3.15 -5.62 -10.57
N ILE A 288 -1.94 -5.15 -10.76
CA ILE A 288 -1.40 -3.95 -10.11
C ILE A 288 -1.32 -2.86 -11.16
N MET A 289 -2.21 -1.87 -11.10
CA MET A 289 -2.41 -0.88 -12.15
C MET A 289 -1.24 0.10 -12.29
N ALA A 290 -0.51 0.32 -11.23
CA ALA A 290 0.71 1.14 -11.26
C ALA A 290 1.67 0.72 -10.16
N PRO A 291 2.99 0.80 -10.39
CA PRO A 291 3.98 0.52 -9.37
C PRO A 291 3.76 1.34 -8.10
N ALA A 292 3.87 0.72 -6.95
CA ALA A 292 3.85 1.44 -5.68
C ALA A 292 5.20 2.18 -5.48
N TRP A 293 5.20 3.24 -4.67
CA TRP A 293 6.44 3.91 -4.27
C TRP A 293 7.39 2.99 -3.51
N ASN A 294 6.84 2.01 -2.83
CA ASN A 294 7.59 1.00 -2.10
C ASN A 294 7.18 -0.39 -2.58
N PRO A 295 8.11 -1.20 -3.12
CA PRO A 295 7.82 -2.56 -3.60
C PRO A 295 7.23 -3.48 -2.52
N ALA A 296 7.54 -3.23 -1.25
CA ALA A 296 6.97 -4.02 -0.15
C ALA A 296 5.44 -3.88 -0.06
N THR A 297 4.88 -2.75 -0.47
CA THR A 297 3.42 -2.55 -0.54
C THR A 297 2.78 -3.47 -1.57
N GLU A 298 3.44 -3.69 -2.71
CA GLU A 298 2.96 -4.63 -3.74
C GLU A 298 3.04 -6.08 -3.24
N LEU A 299 4.16 -6.45 -2.62
CA LEU A 299 4.32 -7.79 -2.04
C LEU A 299 3.28 -8.07 -0.96
N GLN A 300 2.94 -7.08 -0.13
CA GLN A 300 1.85 -7.20 0.84
C GLN A 300 0.48 -7.36 0.15
N ALA A 301 0.23 -6.63 -0.92
CA ALA A 301 -0.99 -6.73 -1.71
C ALA A 301 -1.12 -8.12 -2.35
N ILE A 302 -0.08 -8.62 -3.00
CA ILE A 302 -0.01 -9.97 -3.59
C ILE A 302 -0.21 -11.04 -2.51
N GLY A 303 0.36 -10.81 -1.32
CA GLY A 303 0.19 -11.68 -0.15
C GLY A 303 -1.25 -11.79 0.38
N ARG A 304 -2.21 -11.03 -0.13
CA ARG A 304 -3.64 -11.20 0.18
C ARG A 304 -4.26 -12.38 -0.56
N SER A 305 -3.77 -12.69 -1.75
CA SER A 305 -4.18 -13.84 -2.57
C SER A 305 -3.19 -15.01 -2.43
N HIS A 306 -1.89 -14.77 -2.60
CA HIS A 306 -0.85 -15.79 -2.54
C HIS A 306 -0.34 -15.99 -1.11
N ARG A 307 -1.09 -16.72 -0.31
CA ARG A 307 -0.81 -17.00 1.12
C ARG A 307 -1.24 -18.40 1.53
N THR A 308 -0.88 -18.82 2.73
CA THR A 308 -1.24 -20.12 3.32
C THR A 308 -2.75 -20.37 3.18
N GLY A 309 -3.11 -21.49 2.57
CA GLY A 309 -4.49 -21.87 2.22
C GLY A 309 -4.85 -21.65 0.75
N GLN A 310 -4.00 -21.00 -0.05
CA GLN A 310 -4.16 -20.97 -1.50
C GLN A 310 -3.88 -22.35 -2.09
N THR A 311 -4.76 -22.81 -2.97
CA THR A 311 -4.69 -24.14 -3.59
C THR A 311 -4.45 -24.10 -5.11
N ARG A 312 -4.50 -22.90 -5.71
CA ARG A 312 -4.34 -22.70 -7.15
C ARG A 312 -3.17 -21.77 -7.46
N PRO A 313 -2.52 -21.86 -8.62
CA PRO A 313 -1.56 -20.87 -9.07
C PRO A 313 -2.15 -19.46 -9.04
N VAL A 314 -1.30 -18.47 -8.73
CA VAL A 314 -1.67 -17.05 -8.76
C VAL A 314 -0.86 -16.37 -9.86
N TYR A 315 -1.52 -15.56 -10.67
CA TYR A 315 -0.95 -14.81 -11.78
C TYR A 315 -1.03 -13.31 -11.46
N VAL A 316 0.11 -12.65 -11.43
CA VAL A 316 0.26 -11.24 -11.07
C VAL A 316 0.74 -10.44 -12.27
#